data_d16547e22a8189e8b25bf3c00449971a
#
_entry.id   d16547e22a8189e8b25bf3c00449971a
#
_cell.length_a   1.000
_cell.length_b   1.000
_cell.length_c   1.000
_cell.angle_alpha   90.00
_cell.angle_beta   90.00
_cell.angle_gamma   90.00
#
_symmetry.space_group_name_H-M   'P 1'
#
loop_
_entity.id
_entity.type
_entity.pdbx_description
1 polymer ?
#
loop_
_entity_poly.entity_id
_entity_poly.type
_entity_poly.pdbx_seq_one_letter_code
_entity_poly.pdbx_strand_id
1 'polypeptide(L)'
;MFLKAITAAAGLAVAIGGAALAQDGPAFYDGKTVEYIVGTDPGGVYDTNGRLVAEFMQKYLPGSTFVVRNMPGAGGIIGANYVYASKPTGLTMGTFNTGLIYGQLVENPALKFDLSEIDWIGKVATDPRVLVVTTQSGIESFDDLKTLTSPVKFATCGVGCASMVESSLLVSTFELPVQVISGYNGNEGQLAMMRGEVQGTLGSRSEFESFVAEGRGRFIAQIGGTQTDVPQLASFATTEAQESSVALVSAQGQLGRWTAVPPDLPADRLATLQAAYASATSDPEFLAKAKAIDIPVDPLVGDAVGALVHQALEQPTEVVELLKSATKKN
;
A
#
# COMPACT_ATOMS: atom_id res chain seq x y z
N MET A 1 -26.33 -86.74 2.70
CA MET A 1 -26.42 -85.78 1.62
C MET A 1 -26.14 -84.38 2.19
N PHE A 2 -24.86 -83.96 2.26
CA PHE A 2 -24.46 -82.73 2.95
C PHE A 2 -23.95 -81.74 1.89
N LEU A 3 -24.71 -80.62 1.83
CA LEU A 3 -24.35 -79.49 0.92
C LEU A 3 -23.38 -78.54 1.66
N LYS A 4 -22.18 -78.40 1.18
CA LYS A 4 -21.20 -77.44 1.71
C LYS A 4 -21.42 -76.08 1.04
N ALA A 5 -21.79 -75.09 1.83
CA ALA A 5 -21.79 -73.66 1.38
C ALA A 5 -20.37 -73.10 1.49
N ILE A 6 -19.85 -72.60 0.38
CA ILE A 6 -18.57 -71.87 0.33
C ILE A 6 -18.93 -70.37 0.38
N THR A 7 -18.52 -69.72 1.46
CA THR A 7 -18.64 -68.26 1.61
C THR A 7 -17.38 -67.62 1.07
N ALA A 8 -17.49 -66.90 -0.06
CA ALA A 8 -16.42 -66.09 -0.59
C ALA A 8 -16.44 -64.73 0.12
N ALA A 9 -15.43 -64.41 0.90
CA ALA A 9 -15.20 -63.06 1.44
C ALA A 9 -14.43 -62.22 0.41
N ALA A 10 -15.12 -61.28 -0.23
CA ALA A 10 -14.48 -60.26 -1.07
C ALA A 10 -13.93 -59.16 -0.17
N GLY A 11 -12.63 -59.10 -0.01
CA GLY A 11 -11.92 -58.01 0.66
C GLY A 11 -11.90 -56.77 -0.23
N LEU A 12 -12.63 -55.74 0.15
CA LEU A 12 -12.58 -54.41 -0.49
C LEU A 12 -11.35 -53.67 0.05
N ALA A 13 -10.27 -53.65 -0.71
CA ALA A 13 -9.11 -52.81 -0.42
C ALA A 13 -9.44 -51.35 -0.82
N VAL A 14 -9.79 -50.53 0.16
CA VAL A 14 -9.89 -49.09 0.02
C VAL A 14 -8.47 -48.56 -0.09
N ALA A 15 -8.02 -48.26 -1.29
CA ALA A 15 -6.80 -47.48 -1.52
C ALA A 15 -7.08 -46.05 -1.07
N ILE A 16 -6.68 -45.70 0.13
CA ILE A 16 -6.59 -44.30 0.58
C ILE A 16 -5.40 -43.72 -0.18
N GLY A 17 -5.67 -43.16 -1.37
CA GLY A 17 -4.78 -42.27 -2.07
C GLY A 17 -4.69 -40.98 -1.28
N GLY A 18 -3.86 -40.94 -0.24
CA GLY A 18 -3.40 -39.70 0.34
C GLY A 18 -2.63 -38.94 -0.73
N ALA A 19 -3.22 -37.90 -1.33
CA ALA A 19 -2.44 -36.90 -1.99
C ALA A 19 -1.46 -36.36 -0.97
N ALA A 20 -0.21 -36.80 -1.03
CA ALA A 20 0.88 -36.13 -0.34
C ALA A 20 0.91 -34.72 -0.94
N LEU A 21 0.30 -33.75 -0.23
CA LEU A 21 0.58 -32.35 -0.44
C LEU A 21 2.09 -32.23 -0.24
N ALA A 22 2.81 -32.05 -1.33
CA ALA A 22 4.24 -31.81 -1.28
C ALA A 22 4.41 -30.51 -0.50
N GLN A 23 4.77 -30.61 0.76
CA GLN A 23 5.20 -29.49 1.58
C GLN A 23 6.60 -29.10 1.12
N ASP A 24 6.67 -28.38 0.00
CA ASP A 24 7.94 -27.85 -0.46
C ASP A 24 8.45 -26.74 0.46
N GLY A 25 7.54 -26.03 1.17
CA GLY A 25 7.89 -25.04 2.19
C GLY A 25 9.07 -24.13 1.80
N PRO A 26 9.95 -23.78 2.75
CA PRO A 26 11.17 -23.00 2.46
C PRO A 26 12.12 -23.68 1.48
N ALA A 27 12.12 -25.03 1.39
CA ALA A 27 12.99 -25.79 0.49
C ALA A 27 12.68 -25.52 -1.00
N PHE A 28 11.44 -25.13 -1.33
CA PHE A 28 11.12 -24.73 -2.70
C PHE A 28 11.94 -23.53 -3.17
N TYR A 29 12.29 -22.62 -2.27
CA TYR A 29 12.98 -21.37 -2.60
C TYR A 29 14.50 -21.53 -2.72
N ASP A 30 15.06 -22.67 -2.31
CA ASP A 30 16.50 -22.95 -2.45
C ASP A 30 16.93 -22.92 -3.92
N GLY A 31 17.96 -22.12 -4.22
CA GLY A 31 18.44 -21.88 -5.58
C GLY A 31 17.47 -21.08 -6.49
N LYS A 32 16.37 -20.55 -5.96
CA LYS A 32 15.39 -19.77 -6.75
C LYS A 32 15.63 -18.28 -6.65
N THR A 33 15.28 -17.59 -7.74
CA THR A 33 15.20 -16.12 -7.77
C THR A 33 13.76 -15.69 -7.61
N VAL A 34 13.50 -14.84 -6.63
CA VAL A 34 12.20 -14.17 -6.39
C VAL A 34 12.29 -12.74 -6.91
N GLU A 35 11.43 -12.38 -7.85
CA GLU A 35 11.31 -11.03 -8.36
C GLU A 35 10.36 -10.23 -7.44
N TYR A 36 10.86 -9.14 -6.85
CA TYR A 36 10.09 -8.24 -6.01
C TYR A 36 9.83 -6.93 -6.74
N ILE A 37 8.60 -6.72 -7.19
CA ILE A 37 8.20 -5.56 -7.98
C ILE A 37 7.90 -4.37 -7.07
N VAL A 38 8.45 -3.21 -7.39
CA VAL A 38 8.11 -1.93 -6.76
C VAL A 38 7.49 -1.02 -7.81
N GLY A 39 6.21 -0.66 -7.62
CA GLY A 39 5.41 0.10 -8.58
C GLY A 39 5.74 1.60 -8.63
N THR A 40 6.87 2.03 -8.05
CA THR A 40 7.31 3.44 -8.00
C THR A 40 8.74 3.58 -8.50
N ASP A 41 9.16 4.83 -8.76
CA ASP A 41 10.53 5.14 -9.13
C ASP A 41 11.52 4.81 -8.00
N PRO A 42 12.80 4.53 -8.33
CA PRO A 42 13.83 4.28 -7.34
C PRO A 42 14.06 5.46 -6.38
N GLY A 43 14.40 5.17 -5.13
CA GLY A 43 14.79 6.15 -4.11
C GLY A 43 13.64 6.76 -3.31
N GLY A 44 12.38 6.48 -3.67
CA GLY A 44 11.21 6.85 -2.85
C GLY A 44 10.95 5.88 -1.70
N VAL A 45 10.01 6.24 -0.83
CA VAL A 45 9.67 5.46 0.39
C VAL A 45 9.24 4.03 0.05
N TYR A 46 8.48 3.83 -1.04
CA TYR A 46 8.06 2.49 -1.46
C TYR A 46 9.24 1.64 -1.97
N ASP A 47 10.20 2.26 -2.68
CA ASP A 47 11.39 1.56 -3.15
C ASP A 47 12.29 1.15 -1.99
N THR A 48 12.57 2.09 -1.08
CA THR A 48 13.40 1.84 0.10
C THR A 48 12.78 0.73 0.97
N ASN A 49 11.47 0.79 1.19
CA ASN A 49 10.76 -0.25 1.93
C ASN A 49 10.80 -1.61 1.20
N GLY A 50 10.52 -1.63 -0.09
CA GLY A 50 10.54 -2.87 -0.88
C GLY A 50 11.90 -3.56 -0.85
N ARG A 51 12.98 -2.79 -0.93
CA ARG A 51 14.36 -3.33 -0.80
C ARG A 51 14.62 -3.88 0.59
N LEU A 52 14.18 -3.18 1.64
CA LEU A 52 14.33 -3.64 3.02
C LEU A 52 13.56 -4.94 3.26
N VAL A 53 12.30 -5.02 2.82
CA VAL A 53 11.50 -6.25 2.92
C VAL A 53 12.15 -7.40 2.14
N ALA A 54 12.59 -7.17 0.90
CA ALA A 54 13.22 -8.19 0.07
C ALA A 54 14.52 -8.73 0.70
N GLU A 55 15.37 -7.84 1.24
CA GLU A 55 16.60 -8.21 1.95
C GLU A 55 16.33 -9.16 3.11
N PHE A 56 15.33 -8.83 3.95
CA PHE A 56 15.04 -9.64 5.12
C PHE A 56 14.20 -10.88 4.80
N MET A 57 13.33 -10.86 3.81
CA MET A 57 12.67 -12.08 3.35
C MET A 57 13.68 -13.09 2.82
N GLN A 58 14.70 -12.65 2.10
CA GLN A 58 15.80 -13.52 1.65
C GLN A 58 16.52 -14.19 2.84
N LYS A 59 16.72 -13.49 3.95
CA LYS A 59 17.31 -14.02 5.18
C LYS A 59 16.50 -15.20 5.74
N TYR A 60 15.16 -15.14 5.64
CA TYR A 60 14.24 -16.15 6.15
C TYR A 60 13.79 -17.20 5.10
N LEU A 61 14.33 -17.10 3.88
CA LEU A 61 14.20 -18.10 2.80
C LEU A 61 15.61 -18.48 2.31
N PRO A 62 16.35 -19.25 3.11
CA PRO A 62 17.76 -19.55 2.84
C PRO A 62 17.93 -20.23 1.46
N GLY A 63 18.99 -19.85 0.76
CA GLY A 63 19.28 -20.31 -0.60
C GLY A 63 18.53 -19.54 -1.70
N SER A 64 17.52 -18.74 -1.37
CA SER A 64 16.84 -17.88 -2.35
C SER A 64 17.66 -16.61 -2.67
N THR A 65 17.35 -16.01 -3.81
CA THR A 65 17.85 -14.68 -4.20
C THR A 65 16.67 -13.77 -4.50
N PHE A 66 16.57 -12.63 -3.81
CA PHE A 66 15.55 -11.61 -4.09
C PHE A 66 16.11 -10.53 -5.00
N VAL A 67 15.43 -10.26 -6.10
CA VAL A 67 15.78 -9.20 -7.07
C VAL A 67 14.67 -8.15 -7.07
N VAL A 68 14.98 -6.96 -6.59
CA VAL A 68 14.04 -5.83 -6.61
C VAL A 68 14.08 -5.14 -7.96
N ARG A 69 12.90 -4.97 -8.56
CA ARG A 69 12.73 -4.31 -9.85
C ARG A 69 11.67 -3.22 -9.76
N ASN A 70 12.05 -2.01 -10.14
CA ASN A 70 11.11 -0.90 -10.22
C ASN A 70 10.32 -0.98 -11.55
N MET A 71 9.00 -0.88 -11.45
CA MET A 71 8.07 -0.81 -12.58
C MET A 71 7.08 0.32 -12.36
N PRO A 72 7.53 1.59 -12.44
CA PRO A 72 6.68 2.74 -12.22
C PRO A 72 5.68 2.97 -13.35
N GLY A 73 4.72 3.83 -13.09
CA GLY A 73 3.76 4.32 -14.09
C GLY A 73 2.31 4.11 -13.70
N ALA A 74 1.46 5.04 -14.16
CA ALA A 74 0.03 5.08 -13.89
C ALA A 74 -0.31 4.88 -12.39
N GLY A 75 0.39 5.58 -11.48
CA GLY A 75 0.15 5.46 -10.05
C GLY A 75 0.49 4.09 -9.44
N GLY A 76 1.34 3.27 -10.08
CA GLY A 76 1.70 1.92 -9.67
C GLY A 76 0.89 0.81 -10.35
N ILE A 77 -0.10 1.17 -11.18
CA ILE A 77 -0.96 0.20 -11.89
C ILE A 77 -0.13 -0.73 -12.79
N ILE A 78 0.94 -0.22 -13.44
CA ILE A 78 1.77 -1.03 -14.33
C ILE A 78 2.43 -2.19 -13.56
N GLY A 79 3.07 -1.89 -12.43
CA GLY A 79 3.69 -2.92 -11.59
C GLY A 79 2.68 -3.89 -11.00
N ALA A 80 1.53 -3.40 -10.54
CA ALA A 80 0.47 -4.22 -9.97
C ALA A 80 -0.14 -5.18 -11.02
N ASN A 81 -0.43 -4.69 -12.25
CA ASN A 81 -0.88 -5.53 -13.36
C ASN A 81 0.14 -6.62 -13.69
N TYR A 82 1.43 -6.30 -13.65
CA TYR A 82 2.49 -7.27 -13.91
C TYR A 82 2.50 -8.39 -12.85
N VAL A 83 2.41 -8.02 -11.56
CA VAL A 83 2.34 -9.01 -10.47
C VAL A 83 1.12 -9.89 -10.63
N TYR A 84 -0.07 -9.31 -10.81
CA TYR A 84 -1.32 -10.06 -10.96
C TYR A 84 -1.30 -11.05 -12.13
N ALA A 85 -0.77 -10.62 -13.28
CA ALA A 85 -0.69 -11.45 -14.49
C ALA A 85 0.44 -12.50 -14.46
N SER A 86 1.29 -12.48 -13.44
CA SER A 86 2.40 -13.43 -13.30
C SER A 86 1.87 -14.82 -12.94
N LYS A 87 2.67 -15.84 -13.25
CA LYS A 87 2.30 -17.21 -12.87
C LYS A 87 2.31 -17.38 -11.35
N PRO A 88 1.30 -18.05 -10.75
CA PRO A 88 1.22 -18.26 -9.30
C PRO A 88 2.23 -19.31 -8.81
N THR A 89 3.50 -19.03 -8.98
CA THR A 89 4.61 -19.91 -8.58
C THR A 89 5.21 -19.52 -7.23
N GLY A 90 4.91 -18.31 -6.72
CA GLY A 90 5.55 -17.73 -5.55
C GLY A 90 6.92 -17.07 -5.86
N LEU A 91 7.30 -16.98 -7.15
CA LEU A 91 8.58 -16.37 -7.56
C LEU A 91 8.42 -14.93 -8.07
N THR A 92 7.21 -14.38 -8.07
CA THR A 92 6.93 -12.98 -8.35
C THR A 92 6.01 -12.44 -7.25
N MET A 93 6.40 -11.32 -6.67
CA MET A 93 5.63 -10.59 -5.66
C MET A 93 5.88 -9.10 -5.83
N GLY A 94 5.11 -8.25 -5.17
CA GLY A 94 5.34 -6.82 -5.28
C GLY A 94 4.72 -5.98 -4.19
N THR A 95 5.24 -4.77 -4.04
CA THR A 95 4.67 -3.74 -3.16
C THR A 95 3.57 -2.97 -3.88
N PHE A 96 2.40 -2.92 -3.25
CA PHE A 96 1.22 -2.20 -3.72
C PHE A 96 1.04 -0.92 -2.89
N ASN A 97 0.37 0.06 -3.47
CA ASN A 97 0.06 1.34 -2.83
C ASN A 97 -1.45 1.59 -2.79
N THR A 98 -1.88 2.46 -1.90
CA THR A 98 -3.31 2.75 -1.67
C THR A 98 -4.01 3.42 -2.85
N GLY A 99 -3.27 4.00 -3.80
CA GLY A 99 -3.84 4.53 -5.05
C GLY A 99 -4.57 3.47 -5.87
N LEU A 100 -4.20 2.20 -5.74
CA LEU A 100 -4.86 1.08 -6.42
C LEU A 100 -6.29 0.86 -5.91
N ILE A 101 -6.56 1.10 -4.61
CA ILE A 101 -7.92 1.04 -4.05
C ILE A 101 -8.77 2.15 -4.66
N TYR A 102 -8.28 3.39 -4.69
CA TYR A 102 -8.98 4.48 -5.36
C TYR A 102 -9.26 4.16 -6.83
N GLY A 103 -8.25 3.60 -7.53
CA GLY A 103 -8.41 3.15 -8.91
C GLY A 103 -9.53 2.15 -9.08
N GLN A 104 -9.65 1.15 -8.19
CA GLN A 104 -10.73 0.17 -8.23
C GLN A 104 -12.08 0.79 -7.89
N LEU A 105 -12.17 1.65 -6.88
CA LEU A 105 -13.41 2.35 -6.50
C LEU A 105 -13.97 3.22 -7.64
N VAL A 106 -13.11 3.86 -8.44
CA VAL A 106 -13.54 4.65 -9.60
C VAL A 106 -13.63 3.85 -10.90
N GLU A 107 -13.47 2.54 -10.82
CA GLU A 107 -13.53 1.63 -11.98
C GLU A 107 -12.52 2.01 -13.08
N ASN A 108 -11.28 2.32 -12.70
CA ASN A 108 -10.24 2.72 -13.63
C ASN A 108 -9.94 1.60 -14.64
N PRO A 109 -10.18 1.80 -15.96
CA PRO A 109 -10.03 0.74 -16.96
C PRO A 109 -8.58 0.27 -17.16
N ALA A 110 -7.60 0.97 -16.62
CA ALA A 110 -6.19 0.56 -16.67
C ALA A 110 -5.87 -0.55 -15.67
N LEU A 111 -6.67 -0.73 -14.58
CA LEU A 111 -6.56 -1.89 -13.69
C LEU A 111 -7.08 -3.13 -14.42
N LYS A 112 -6.27 -4.20 -14.41
CA LYS A 112 -6.59 -5.49 -15.05
C LYS A 112 -6.77 -6.60 -14.02
N PHE A 113 -7.05 -6.24 -12.77
CA PHE A 113 -7.21 -7.13 -11.63
C PHE A 113 -8.29 -6.61 -10.68
N ASP A 114 -8.73 -7.48 -9.80
CA ASP A 114 -9.52 -7.14 -8.63
C ASP A 114 -8.68 -7.34 -7.37
N LEU A 115 -8.58 -6.31 -6.53
CA LEU A 115 -7.84 -6.36 -5.28
C LEU A 115 -8.42 -7.39 -4.30
N SER A 116 -9.70 -7.75 -4.43
CA SER A 116 -10.34 -8.78 -3.61
C SER A 116 -9.90 -10.20 -3.95
N GLU A 117 -9.31 -10.42 -5.13
CA GLU A 117 -8.87 -11.73 -5.61
C GLU A 117 -7.38 -12.00 -5.40
N ILE A 118 -6.61 -11.00 -4.96
CA ILE A 118 -5.16 -11.09 -4.78
C ILE A 118 -4.81 -11.83 -3.48
N ASP A 119 -3.76 -12.64 -3.52
CA ASP A 119 -3.20 -13.26 -2.34
C ASP A 119 -2.25 -12.31 -1.59
N TRP A 120 -2.61 -11.93 -0.37
CA TRP A 120 -1.87 -10.98 0.43
C TRP A 120 -0.78 -11.65 1.25
N ILE A 121 0.44 -11.13 1.16
CA ILE A 121 1.58 -11.56 2.00
C ILE A 121 1.58 -10.79 3.31
N GLY A 122 1.55 -9.45 3.24
CA GLY A 122 1.54 -8.61 4.43
C GLY A 122 1.56 -7.11 4.12
N LYS A 123 1.42 -6.29 5.15
CA LYS A 123 1.73 -4.85 5.13
C LYS A 123 2.81 -4.53 6.15
N VAL A 124 3.62 -3.50 5.91
CA VAL A 124 4.68 -3.07 6.85
C VAL A 124 4.21 -2.01 7.81
N ALA A 125 3.37 -1.08 7.37
CA ALA A 125 3.13 0.16 8.09
C ALA A 125 1.66 0.55 8.17
N THR A 126 1.34 1.23 9.27
CA THR A 126 0.22 2.17 9.35
C THR A 126 0.83 3.57 9.35
N ASP A 127 0.47 4.39 8.36
CA ASP A 127 1.11 5.67 8.13
C ASP A 127 0.05 6.75 7.92
N PRO A 128 -0.18 7.64 8.92
CA PRO A 128 -1.16 8.71 8.78
C PRO A 128 -0.83 9.61 7.60
N ARG A 129 -1.85 10.23 7.03
CA ARG A 129 -1.69 11.22 5.98
C ARG A 129 -1.54 12.61 6.61
N VAL A 130 -0.70 13.45 6.04
CA VAL A 130 -0.47 14.82 6.51
C VAL A 130 -0.54 15.81 5.36
N LEU A 131 -1.13 16.99 5.65
CA LEU A 131 -0.91 18.16 4.82
C LEU A 131 0.36 18.85 5.34
N VAL A 132 1.37 18.90 4.50
CA VAL A 132 2.64 19.55 4.78
C VAL A 132 2.85 20.74 3.86
N VAL A 133 3.28 21.86 4.41
CA VAL A 133 3.62 23.08 3.66
C VAL A 133 5.04 23.50 3.95
N THR A 134 5.67 24.20 3.02
CA THR A 134 7.01 24.78 3.24
C THR A 134 6.94 25.91 4.26
N THR A 135 7.96 26.06 5.08
CA THR A 135 8.07 27.21 6.00
C THR A 135 8.12 28.55 5.25
N GLN A 136 8.61 28.55 4.01
CA GLN A 136 8.68 29.73 3.14
C GLN A 136 7.30 30.17 2.62
N SER A 137 6.28 29.30 2.63
CA SER A 137 4.92 29.64 2.17
C SER A 137 4.22 30.67 3.04
N GLY A 138 4.64 30.83 4.31
CA GLY A 138 3.97 31.65 5.29
C GLY A 138 2.67 31.07 5.84
N ILE A 139 2.28 29.85 5.41
CA ILE A 139 1.10 29.14 5.92
C ILE A 139 1.47 28.44 7.23
N GLU A 140 0.80 28.76 8.32
CA GLU A 140 1.12 28.23 9.64
C GLU A 140 0.12 27.21 10.16
N SER A 141 -1.11 27.24 9.61
CA SER A 141 -2.23 26.38 10.02
C SER A 141 -3.11 25.97 8.85
N PHE A 142 -4.02 25.04 9.09
CA PHE A 142 -5.04 24.66 8.11
C PHE A 142 -6.03 25.82 7.84
N ASP A 143 -6.33 26.62 8.87
CA ASP A 143 -7.20 27.80 8.69
C ASP A 143 -6.52 28.88 7.84
N ASP A 144 -5.22 29.08 7.96
CA ASP A 144 -4.48 29.99 7.05
C ASP A 144 -4.61 29.50 5.60
N LEU A 145 -4.43 28.20 5.36
CA LEU A 145 -4.59 27.63 4.02
C LEU A 145 -5.99 27.89 3.44
N LYS A 146 -7.05 27.71 4.26
CA LYS A 146 -8.46 27.94 3.83
C LYS A 146 -8.74 29.40 3.45
N THR A 147 -8.06 30.33 4.08
CA THR A 147 -8.35 31.78 3.94
C THR A 147 -7.46 32.49 2.90
N LEU A 148 -6.59 31.77 2.20
CA LEU A 148 -5.76 32.34 1.14
C LEU A 148 -6.63 32.93 0.03
N THR A 149 -6.25 34.12 -0.43
CA THR A 149 -6.92 34.82 -1.53
C THR A 149 -6.40 34.42 -2.92
N SER A 150 -5.25 33.77 -2.96
CA SER A 150 -4.65 33.27 -4.20
C SER A 150 -4.27 31.79 -4.02
N PRO A 151 -4.54 30.94 -5.02
CA PRO A 151 -4.20 29.52 -4.92
C PRO A 151 -2.71 29.28 -4.77
N VAL A 152 -2.36 28.34 -3.89
CA VAL A 152 -1.01 27.78 -3.78
C VAL A 152 -0.93 26.44 -4.53
N LYS A 153 0.29 26.01 -4.89
CA LYS A 153 0.51 24.76 -5.61
C LYS A 153 0.91 23.64 -4.66
N PHE A 154 0.25 22.51 -4.79
CA PHE A 154 0.63 21.28 -4.08
C PHE A 154 1.17 20.26 -5.08
N ALA A 155 2.35 19.74 -4.80
CA ALA A 155 2.94 18.64 -5.56
C ALA A 155 2.22 17.33 -5.27
N THR A 156 2.01 16.53 -6.29
CA THR A 156 1.54 15.13 -6.15
C THR A 156 2.27 14.23 -7.14
N CYS A 157 2.33 12.96 -6.83
CA CYS A 157 2.87 11.97 -7.76
C CYS A 157 2.05 11.89 -9.06
N GLY A 158 2.36 10.95 -9.94
CA GLY A 158 1.69 10.79 -11.24
C GLY A 158 0.19 10.55 -11.13
N VAL A 159 -0.51 10.75 -12.23
CA VAL A 159 -1.96 10.56 -12.32
C VAL A 159 -2.38 9.19 -11.79
N GLY A 160 -3.41 9.19 -10.93
CA GLY A 160 -3.95 7.98 -10.31
C GLY A 160 -3.23 7.49 -9.06
N CYS A 161 -2.14 8.13 -8.65
CA CYS A 161 -1.50 7.81 -7.38
C CYS A 161 -2.28 8.35 -6.17
N ALA A 162 -2.02 7.81 -4.97
CA ALA A 162 -2.75 8.15 -3.75
C ALA A 162 -2.74 9.65 -3.45
N SER A 163 -1.56 10.31 -3.42
CA SER A 163 -1.49 11.73 -3.05
C SER A 163 -2.23 12.65 -4.04
N MET A 164 -2.26 12.30 -5.33
CA MET A 164 -3.02 13.06 -6.33
C MET A 164 -4.52 12.92 -6.09
N VAL A 165 -5.00 11.71 -5.90
CA VAL A 165 -6.42 11.43 -5.70
C VAL A 165 -6.92 12.05 -4.39
N GLU A 166 -6.18 11.83 -3.30
CA GLU A 166 -6.50 12.37 -1.97
C GLU A 166 -6.47 13.91 -1.95
N SER A 167 -5.43 14.53 -2.54
CA SER A 167 -5.35 15.98 -2.66
C SER A 167 -6.55 16.55 -3.44
N SER A 168 -6.89 15.94 -4.57
CA SER A 168 -8.02 16.37 -5.41
C SER A 168 -9.35 16.27 -4.67
N LEU A 169 -9.54 15.15 -3.94
CA LEU A 169 -10.73 14.93 -3.13
C LEU A 169 -10.86 15.99 -2.03
N LEU A 170 -9.81 16.19 -1.22
CA LEU A 170 -9.85 17.15 -0.12
C LEU A 170 -9.91 18.61 -0.59
N VAL A 171 -9.19 18.97 -1.65
CA VAL A 171 -9.28 20.30 -2.28
C VAL A 171 -10.72 20.57 -2.73
N SER A 172 -11.39 19.60 -3.35
CA SER A 172 -12.76 19.76 -3.81
C SER A 172 -13.76 19.84 -2.67
N THR A 173 -13.63 18.99 -1.63
CA THR A 173 -14.62 18.90 -0.54
C THR A 173 -14.47 20.00 0.49
N PHE A 174 -13.26 20.46 0.76
CA PHE A 174 -12.98 21.58 1.66
C PHE A 174 -12.90 22.95 0.95
N GLU A 175 -13.08 22.97 -0.37
CA GLU A 175 -13.00 24.18 -1.21
C GLU A 175 -11.68 24.94 -1.01
N LEU A 176 -10.56 24.18 -0.92
CA LEU A 176 -9.27 24.78 -0.61
C LEU A 176 -8.71 25.57 -1.81
N PRO A 177 -8.10 26.74 -1.59
CA PRO A 177 -7.41 27.50 -2.63
C PRO A 177 -6.05 26.86 -2.97
N VAL A 178 -6.11 25.63 -3.52
CA VAL A 178 -4.95 24.82 -3.86
C VAL A 178 -5.06 24.33 -5.30
N GLN A 179 -4.01 24.51 -6.06
CA GLN A 179 -3.83 23.91 -7.37
C GLN A 179 -2.99 22.62 -7.22
N VAL A 180 -3.59 21.47 -7.51
CA VAL A 180 -2.89 20.17 -7.51
C VAL A 180 -2.05 20.05 -8.78
N ILE A 181 -0.73 19.83 -8.62
CA ILE A 181 0.22 19.65 -9.73
C ILE A 181 0.77 18.23 -9.66
N SER A 182 0.44 17.42 -10.65
CA SER A 182 0.88 16.01 -10.73
C SER A 182 2.20 15.87 -11.47
N GLY A 183 2.90 14.74 -11.23
CA GLY A 183 4.12 14.37 -11.94
C GLY A 183 5.41 14.40 -11.11
N TYR A 184 5.32 14.71 -9.82
CA TYR A 184 6.46 14.69 -8.89
C TYR A 184 6.59 13.30 -8.24
N ASN A 185 7.36 12.42 -8.85
CA ASN A 185 7.55 11.06 -8.36
C ASN A 185 8.70 10.96 -7.35
N GLY A 186 8.67 9.96 -6.47
CA GLY A 186 9.71 9.76 -5.47
C GLY A 186 9.94 11.02 -4.63
N ASN A 187 11.18 11.53 -4.58
CA ASN A 187 11.57 12.70 -3.80
C ASN A 187 11.42 14.03 -4.56
N GLU A 188 10.95 14.02 -5.81
CA GLU A 188 10.86 15.25 -6.63
C GLU A 188 9.94 16.31 -6.03
N GLY A 189 8.84 15.88 -5.37
CA GLY A 189 7.93 16.78 -4.67
C GLY A 189 8.62 17.59 -3.57
N GLN A 190 9.41 16.92 -2.71
CA GLN A 190 10.17 17.60 -1.66
C GLN A 190 11.24 18.54 -2.25
N LEU A 191 11.93 18.12 -3.32
CA LEU A 191 12.89 18.96 -4.01
C LEU A 191 12.23 20.20 -4.63
N ALA A 192 11.04 20.06 -5.21
CA ALA A 192 10.27 21.18 -5.76
C ALA A 192 9.79 22.14 -4.65
N MET A 193 9.38 21.60 -3.48
CA MET A 193 9.08 22.40 -2.29
C MET A 193 10.30 23.20 -1.83
N MET A 194 11.48 22.58 -1.77
CA MET A 194 12.73 23.26 -1.40
C MET A 194 13.14 24.37 -2.39
N ARG A 195 12.83 24.22 -3.67
CA ARG A 195 13.08 25.23 -4.71
C ARG A 195 11.99 26.32 -4.77
N GLY A 196 10.91 26.18 -3.98
CA GLY A 196 9.78 27.12 -3.98
C GLY A 196 8.85 27.00 -5.20
N GLU A 197 8.96 25.94 -5.99
CA GLU A 197 8.12 25.69 -7.17
C GLU A 197 6.68 25.35 -6.77
N VAL A 198 6.54 24.66 -5.63
CA VAL A 198 5.27 24.31 -4.99
C VAL A 198 5.35 24.63 -3.49
N GLN A 199 4.19 24.89 -2.85
CA GLN A 199 4.13 25.33 -1.47
C GLN A 199 3.82 24.20 -0.50
N GLY A 200 3.31 23.08 -0.98
CA GLY A 200 2.95 21.96 -0.11
C GLY A 200 2.63 20.68 -0.88
N THR A 201 2.17 19.71 -0.11
CA THR A 201 1.69 18.41 -0.60
C THR A 201 0.81 17.73 0.45
N LEU A 202 0.09 16.68 0.04
CA LEU A 202 -0.49 15.69 0.95
C LEU A 202 0.26 14.37 0.74
N GLY A 203 0.77 13.80 1.82
CA GLY A 203 1.58 12.58 1.75
C GLY A 203 1.53 11.76 3.04
N SER A 204 2.27 10.66 3.08
CA SER A 204 2.49 9.88 4.30
C SER A 204 3.30 10.70 5.30
N ARG A 205 2.93 10.64 6.58
CA ARG A 205 3.63 11.41 7.61
C ARG A 205 5.12 11.05 7.67
N SER A 206 5.43 9.76 7.64
CA SER A 206 6.82 9.27 7.68
C SER A 206 7.71 9.81 6.55
N GLU A 207 7.12 10.13 5.39
CA GLU A 207 7.86 10.70 4.26
C GLU A 207 8.39 12.11 4.53
N PHE A 208 7.73 12.86 5.43
CA PHE A 208 8.02 14.26 5.70
C PHE A 208 8.57 14.55 7.09
N GLU A 209 8.74 13.56 7.97
CA GLU A 209 9.28 13.76 9.33
C GLU A 209 10.65 14.47 9.30
N SER A 210 11.59 13.98 8.52
CA SER A 210 12.92 14.59 8.39
C SER A 210 12.84 16.00 7.78
N PHE A 211 11.98 16.21 6.76
CA PHE A 211 11.80 17.52 6.15
C PHE A 211 11.28 18.58 7.14
N VAL A 212 10.37 18.18 8.02
CA VAL A 212 9.84 19.05 9.09
C VAL A 212 10.84 19.22 10.21
N ALA A 213 11.52 18.15 10.65
CA ALA A 213 12.55 18.20 11.69
C ALA A 213 13.73 19.13 11.31
N GLU A 214 14.06 19.22 10.02
CA GLU A 214 15.07 20.15 9.48
C GLU A 214 14.55 21.59 9.36
N GLY A 215 13.31 21.89 9.76
CA GLY A 215 12.72 23.22 9.71
C GLY A 215 12.34 23.70 8.29
N ARG A 216 12.31 22.79 7.31
CA ARG A 216 12.00 23.12 5.91
C ARG A 216 10.50 23.21 5.63
N GLY A 217 9.71 22.52 6.44
CA GLY A 217 8.24 22.49 6.35
C GLY A 217 7.57 22.37 7.70
N ARG A 218 6.26 22.34 7.68
CA ARG A 218 5.41 22.04 8.85
C ARG A 218 4.20 21.24 8.45
N PHE A 219 3.73 20.40 9.35
CA PHE A 219 2.43 19.76 9.25
C PHE A 219 1.35 20.73 9.72
N ILE A 220 0.34 20.96 8.89
CA ILE A 220 -0.78 21.85 9.22
C ILE A 220 -2.08 21.12 9.52
N ALA A 221 -2.21 19.85 9.09
CA ALA A 221 -3.28 18.94 9.47
C ALA A 221 -2.84 17.50 9.27
N GLN A 222 -3.45 16.58 10.03
CA GLN A 222 -3.24 15.14 9.95
C GLN A 222 -4.55 14.40 9.74
N ILE A 223 -4.50 13.26 9.04
CA ILE A 223 -5.63 12.38 8.80
C ILE A 223 -5.25 10.98 9.28
N GLY A 224 -6.01 10.46 10.25
CA GLY A 224 -5.67 9.19 10.91
C GLY A 224 -4.48 9.30 11.87
N GLY A 225 -4.04 8.14 12.39
CA GLY A 225 -2.99 8.07 13.40
C GLY A 225 -3.41 8.59 14.78
N THR A 226 -2.51 8.46 15.73
CA THR A 226 -2.73 8.80 17.15
C THR A 226 -1.85 9.95 17.64
N GLN A 227 -1.04 10.54 16.78
CA GLN A 227 -0.20 11.68 17.12
C GLN A 227 -1.05 12.91 17.43
N THR A 228 -0.65 13.68 18.44
CA THR A 228 -1.40 14.84 18.96
C THR A 228 -0.70 16.18 18.73
N ASP A 229 0.45 16.16 18.09
CA ASP A 229 1.27 17.33 17.78
C ASP A 229 0.73 18.16 16.62
N VAL A 230 -0.22 17.60 15.85
CA VAL A 230 -0.84 18.23 14.68
C VAL A 230 -2.36 18.03 14.77
N PRO A 231 -3.19 19.06 14.47
CA PRO A 231 -4.64 18.92 14.46
C PRO A 231 -5.12 17.84 13.48
N GLN A 232 -6.11 17.06 13.89
CA GLN A 232 -6.79 16.13 13.00
C GLN A 232 -7.66 16.90 12.00
N LEU A 233 -7.55 16.60 10.70
CA LEU A 233 -8.35 17.25 9.66
C LEU A 233 -9.86 17.04 9.90
N ALA A 234 -10.24 15.94 10.54
CA ALA A 234 -11.63 15.68 10.95
C ALA A 234 -12.22 16.78 11.83
N SER A 235 -11.41 17.47 12.65
CA SER A 235 -11.89 18.57 13.49
C SER A 235 -12.30 19.83 12.72
N PHE A 236 -11.92 19.94 11.45
CA PHE A 236 -12.28 21.03 10.54
C PHE A 236 -13.44 20.67 9.61
N ALA A 237 -13.91 19.43 9.64
CA ALA A 237 -15.05 18.98 8.84
C ALA A 237 -16.36 19.55 9.42
N THR A 238 -17.19 20.14 8.56
CA THR A 238 -18.48 20.77 8.90
C THR A 238 -19.62 20.24 8.05
N THR A 239 -19.32 19.39 7.07
CA THR A 239 -20.29 18.76 6.17
C THR A 239 -20.05 17.26 6.09
N GLU A 240 -21.10 16.50 5.79
CA GLU A 240 -21.01 15.05 5.59
C GLU A 240 -20.01 14.65 4.50
N ALA A 241 -19.91 15.44 3.42
CA ALA A 241 -18.94 15.22 2.35
C ALA A 241 -17.49 15.35 2.85
N GLN A 242 -17.20 16.33 3.73
CA GLN A 242 -15.89 16.50 4.34
C GLN A 242 -15.57 15.35 5.29
N GLU A 243 -16.51 14.98 6.17
CA GLU A 243 -16.35 13.85 7.10
C GLU A 243 -16.08 12.54 6.36
N SER A 244 -16.88 12.24 5.33
CA SER A 244 -16.72 11.03 4.51
C SER A 244 -15.40 11.01 3.74
N SER A 245 -14.96 12.16 3.20
CA SER A 245 -13.67 12.27 2.51
C SER A 245 -12.49 12.03 3.47
N VAL A 246 -12.55 12.58 4.67
CA VAL A 246 -11.53 12.36 5.71
C VAL A 246 -11.53 10.91 6.17
N ALA A 247 -12.70 10.30 6.37
CA ALA A 247 -12.82 8.90 6.77
C ALA A 247 -12.23 7.96 5.71
N LEU A 248 -12.51 8.19 4.42
CA LEU A 248 -11.93 7.43 3.32
C LEU A 248 -10.39 7.51 3.32
N VAL A 249 -9.83 8.72 3.39
CA VAL A 249 -8.38 8.91 3.40
C VAL A 249 -7.75 8.29 4.66
N SER A 250 -8.42 8.39 5.81
CA SER A 250 -7.97 7.76 7.06
C SER A 250 -7.90 6.24 6.98
N ALA A 251 -8.92 5.61 6.40
CA ALA A 251 -8.95 4.15 6.20
C ALA A 251 -7.78 3.67 5.32
N GLN A 252 -7.46 4.44 4.28
CA GLN A 252 -6.34 4.13 3.39
C GLN A 252 -4.97 4.23 4.10
N GLY A 253 -4.82 5.14 5.06
CA GLY A 253 -3.59 5.27 5.87
C GLY A 253 -3.25 4.02 6.68
N GLN A 254 -4.21 3.13 6.93
CA GLN A 254 -3.97 1.84 7.61
C GLN A 254 -3.30 0.80 6.70
N LEU A 255 -3.34 0.98 5.39
CA LEU A 255 -2.81 0.08 4.38
C LEU A 255 -1.48 0.60 3.80
N GLY A 256 -0.49 0.82 4.67
CA GLY A 256 0.82 1.28 4.25
C GLY A 256 1.72 0.14 3.74
N ARG A 257 2.21 0.25 2.49
CA ARG A 257 3.28 -0.60 1.94
C ARG A 257 2.96 -2.09 2.00
N TRP A 258 1.87 -2.49 1.40
CA TRP A 258 1.37 -3.87 1.37
C TRP A 258 2.03 -4.67 0.24
N THR A 259 2.26 -5.94 0.52
CA THR A 259 2.93 -6.89 -0.39
C THR A 259 1.96 -7.98 -0.80
N ALA A 260 1.91 -8.26 -2.10
CA ALA A 260 1.03 -9.25 -2.71
C ALA A 260 1.77 -10.16 -3.68
N VAL A 261 1.14 -11.28 -3.99
CA VAL A 261 1.49 -12.24 -5.05
C VAL A 261 0.27 -12.39 -5.99
N PRO A 262 0.44 -13.01 -7.19
CA PRO A 262 -0.71 -13.33 -8.04
C PRO A 262 -1.73 -14.19 -7.30
N PRO A 263 -3.02 -14.16 -7.70
CA PRO A 263 -4.04 -15.05 -7.14
C PRO A 263 -3.74 -16.52 -7.41
N ASP A 264 -4.41 -17.40 -6.67
CA ASP A 264 -4.30 -18.87 -6.82
C ASP A 264 -2.89 -19.44 -6.53
N LEU A 265 -2.13 -18.76 -5.65
CA LEU A 265 -0.85 -19.32 -5.22
C LEU A 265 -1.09 -20.60 -4.41
N PRO A 266 -0.33 -21.70 -4.64
CA PRO A 266 -0.41 -22.89 -3.79
C PRO A 266 -0.30 -22.55 -2.30
N ALA A 267 -1.22 -23.07 -1.49
CA ALA A 267 -1.39 -22.66 -0.09
C ALA A 267 -0.13 -22.85 0.77
N ASP A 268 0.68 -23.86 0.50
CA ASP A 268 1.97 -24.12 1.17
C ASP A 268 3.00 -23.02 0.86
N ARG A 269 3.04 -22.52 -0.38
CA ARG A 269 3.91 -21.43 -0.80
C ARG A 269 3.45 -20.09 -0.23
N LEU A 270 2.13 -19.84 -0.26
CA LEU A 270 1.54 -18.65 0.36
C LEU A 270 1.89 -18.60 1.86
N ALA A 271 1.63 -19.69 2.59
CA ALA A 271 1.98 -19.79 4.00
C ALA A 271 3.48 -19.61 4.27
N THR A 272 4.34 -20.15 3.39
CA THR A 272 5.80 -19.99 3.50
C THR A 272 6.23 -18.53 3.32
N LEU A 273 5.69 -17.83 2.32
CA LEU A 273 5.98 -16.41 2.09
C LEU A 273 5.47 -15.54 3.23
N GLN A 274 4.27 -15.82 3.74
CA GLN A 274 3.67 -15.11 4.88
C GLN A 274 4.50 -15.32 6.15
N ALA A 275 4.97 -16.53 6.42
CA ALA A 275 5.84 -16.84 7.56
C ALA A 275 7.21 -16.13 7.46
N ALA A 276 7.80 -16.12 6.26
CA ALA A 276 9.06 -15.40 5.99
C ALA A 276 8.88 -13.87 6.17
N TYR A 277 7.75 -13.33 5.70
CA TYR A 277 7.42 -11.92 5.86
C TYR A 277 7.23 -11.53 7.33
N ALA A 278 6.48 -12.34 8.10
CA ALA A 278 6.29 -12.13 9.53
C ALA A 278 7.63 -12.14 10.29
N SER A 279 8.50 -13.10 9.95
CA SER A 279 9.83 -13.19 10.54
C SER A 279 10.71 -12.00 10.15
N ALA A 280 10.66 -11.58 8.88
CA ALA A 280 11.41 -10.43 8.36
C ALA A 280 11.01 -9.13 9.06
N THR A 281 9.71 -8.86 9.16
CA THR A 281 9.19 -7.61 9.75
C THR A 281 9.27 -7.56 11.28
N SER A 282 9.54 -8.69 11.93
CA SER A 282 9.79 -8.80 13.38
C SER A 282 11.27 -8.86 13.73
N ASP A 283 12.17 -8.94 12.74
CA ASP A 283 13.61 -9.01 12.95
C ASP A 283 14.14 -7.72 13.59
N PRO A 284 14.92 -7.81 14.71
CA PRO A 284 15.46 -6.62 15.35
C PRO A 284 16.33 -5.74 14.45
N GLU A 285 17.05 -6.32 13.51
CA GLU A 285 17.86 -5.58 12.54
C GLU A 285 16.98 -4.88 11.50
N PHE A 286 15.89 -5.53 11.04
CA PHE A 286 14.87 -4.90 10.19
C PHE A 286 14.28 -3.67 10.90
N LEU A 287 13.85 -3.83 12.17
CA LEU A 287 13.25 -2.76 12.95
C LEU A 287 14.22 -1.60 13.15
N ALA A 288 15.50 -1.88 13.40
CA ALA A 288 16.54 -0.85 13.55
C ALA A 288 16.76 -0.09 12.22
N LYS A 289 16.86 -0.81 11.08
CA LYS A 289 17.00 -0.19 9.76
C LYS A 289 15.77 0.62 9.38
N ALA A 290 14.56 0.07 9.60
CA ALA A 290 13.30 0.76 9.32
C ALA A 290 13.20 2.08 10.10
N LYS A 291 13.55 2.06 11.40
CA LYS A 291 13.59 3.26 12.25
C LYS A 291 14.59 4.30 11.74
N ALA A 292 15.74 3.87 11.25
CA ALA A 292 16.78 4.77 10.73
C ALA A 292 16.37 5.52 9.45
N ILE A 293 15.33 5.06 8.78
CA ILE A 293 14.78 5.64 7.54
C ILE A 293 13.31 6.06 7.71
N ASP A 294 12.88 6.31 8.94
CA ASP A 294 11.56 6.83 9.32
C ASP A 294 10.37 5.98 8.82
N ILE A 295 10.54 4.65 8.69
CA ILE A 295 9.44 3.73 8.38
C ILE A 295 8.74 3.32 9.68
N PRO A 296 7.47 3.70 9.92
CA PRO A 296 6.70 3.22 11.06
C PRO A 296 6.29 1.76 10.84
N VAL A 297 6.87 0.85 11.63
CA VAL A 297 6.60 -0.58 11.49
C VAL A 297 5.39 -0.97 12.34
N ASP A 298 4.32 -1.40 11.67
CA ASP A 298 3.08 -1.92 12.25
C ASP A 298 2.56 -3.05 11.33
N PRO A 299 3.19 -4.24 11.37
CA PRO A 299 2.99 -5.26 10.38
C PRO A 299 1.69 -6.03 10.60
N LEU A 300 1.03 -6.36 9.49
CA LEU A 300 -0.01 -7.39 9.43
C LEU A 300 0.37 -8.40 8.34
N VAL A 301 -0.13 -9.63 8.45
CA VAL A 301 0.20 -10.72 7.54
C VAL A 301 -1.08 -11.43 7.07
N GLY A 302 -1.10 -11.81 5.82
CA GLY A 302 -2.12 -12.67 5.23
C GLY A 302 -3.53 -12.09 5.25
N ASP A 303 -4.50 -12.89 5.71
CA ASP A 303 -5.93 -12.57 5.67
C ASP A 303 -6.28 -11.26 6.40
N ALA A 304 -5.50 -10.86 7.40
CA ALA A 304 -5.72 -9.59 8.08
C ALA A 304 -5.52 -8.39 7.16
N VAL A 305 -4.62 -8.49 6.17
CA VAL A 305 -4.48 -7.46 5.12
C VAL A 305 -5.66 -7.51 4.16
N GLY A 306 -6.06 -8.71 3.74
CA GLY A 306 -7.25 -8.91 2.89
C GLY A 306 -8.50 -8.27 3.49
N ALA A 307 -8.74 -8.46 4.80
CA ALA A 307 -9.87 -7.86 5.51
C ALA A 307 -9.85 -6.32 5.45
N LEU A 308 -8.68 -5.69 5.64
CA LEU A 308 -8.54 -4.23 5.50
C LEU A 308 -8.80 -3.76 4.07
N VAL A 309 -8.36 -4.52 3.06
CA VAL A 309 -8.60 -4.20 1.64
C VAL A 309 -10.09 -4.28 1.33
N HIS A 310 -10.77 -5.34 1.74
CA HIS A 310 -12.22 -5.48 1.58
C HIS A 310 -12.95 -4.30 2.24
N GLN A 311 -12.63 -4.00 3.49
CA GLN A 311 -13.21 -2.85 4.18
C GLN A 311 -12.96 -1.52 3.45
N ALA A 312 -11.77 -1.34 2.87
CA ALA A 312 -11.42 -0.15 2.11
C ALA A 312 -12.17 -0.05 0.77
N LEU A 313 -12.58 -1.16 0.19
CA LEU A 313 -13.37 -1.22 -1.05
C LEU A 313 -14.89 -1.07 -0.78
N GLU A 314 -15.36 -1.38 0.42
CA GLU A 314 -16.76 -1.24 0.82
C GLU A 314 -17.08 0.21 1.19
N GLN A 315 -17.21 1.09 0.19
CA GLN A 315 -17.51 2.50 0.38
C GLN A 315 -18.96 2.84 0.00
N PRO A 316 -19.61 3.77 0.73
CA PRO A 316 -20.90 4.29 0.31
C PRO A 316 -20.87 4.88 -1.10
N THR A 317 -21.97 4.75 -1.85
CA THR A 317 -22.06 5.25 -3.23
C THR A 317 -21.74 6.74 -3.32
N GLU A 318 -22.17 7.52 -2.35
CA GLU A 318 -21.93 8.97 -2.26
C GLU A 318 -20.44 9.30 -2.19
N VAL A 319 -19.66 8.51 -1.44
CA VAL A 319 -18.20 8.66 -1.32
C VAL A 319 -17.50 8.32 -2.65
N VAL A 320 -17.95 7.26 -3.31
CA VAL A 320 -17.42 6.87 -4.63
C VAL A 320 -17.71 7.95 -5.69
N GLU A 321 -18.90 8.53 -5.68
CA GLU A 321 -19.25 9.62 -6.61
C GLU A 321 -18.46 10.91 -6.33
N LEU A 322 -18.21 11.25 -5.06
CA LEU A 322 -17.31 12.34 -4.69
C LEU A 322 -15.90 12.09 -5.25
N LEU A 323 -15.38 10.88 -5.07
CA LEU A 323 -14.08 10.48 -5.57
C LEU A 323 -14.01 10.56 -7.10
N LYS A 324 -15.01 10.03 -7.82
CA LYS A 324 -15.12 10.11 -9.29
C LYS A 324 -15.17 11.57 -9.77
N SER A 325 -15.91 12.43 -9.08
CA SER A 325 -16.03 13.84 -9.48
C SER A 325 -14.74 14.63 -9.24
N ALA A 326 -14.04 14.36 -8.13
CA ALA A 326 -12.78 15.01 -7.80
C ALA A 326 -11.64 14.62 -8.78
N THR A 327 -11.63 13.36 -9.24
CA THR A 327 -10.60 12.84 -10.16
C THR A 327 -10.83 13.22 -11.62
N LYS A 328 -12.06 13.56 -12.03
CA LYS A 328 -12.37 14.01 -13.41
C LYS A 328 -11.97 15.46 -13.69
N LYS A 329 -11.77 16.28 -12.67
CA LYS A 329 -11.48 17.73 -12.83
C LYS A 329 -9.99 18.02 -13.03
N ASN A 330 -9.14 17.03 -12.90
CA ASN A 330 -7.69 17.09 -13.06
C ASN A 330 -7.23 16.19 -14.21
#